data_4376fc49574331c0331aa7612109f943
#
_entry.id   4376fc49574331c0331aa7612109f943
#
_cell.length_a   1.000
_cell.length_b   1.000
_cell.length_c   1.000
_cell.angle_alpha   90.00
_cell.angle_beta   90.00
_cell.angle_gamma   90.00
#
_symmetry.space_group_name_H-M   'P 1'
#
loop_
_entity.id
_entity.type
_entity.pdbx_description
1 polymer ?
#
loop_
_entity_poly.entity_id
_entity_poly.type
_entity_poly.pdbx_seq_one_letter_code
_entity_poly.pdbx_strand_id
1 'polypeptide(L)'
;MNPTLAYLLIAAQSLAWLIWLWSRRPQCTSDDNSPLLLLYASQGGQAETLARTLAPQLGVTSQSLDAWHAHHPVKALDHKTLILIASTTGEGDAPDNAVRFTRSLRKHSTPLADTRYHLLALGDKRYPHYCAYGHTLDSELKRLGAAAASPLATVDNLDPQTISYWQQQLAAAHDLTITAPVQTPAHHATLGARTLLNPNSAQPIYHLRLDCPTIPADTALIEITIPQENGQDIRRQYSVAAIAPDGSRGLDLIVRLQTHRDGTPGPGSAYLTQILNAGDTLRIRALTHHPADLPAEPRPLILIASGSGLAGILGILTRMEARYPARANGLKHWLIYGERHPEHDRIYASCLEKQREDGVLTWLDRTYSQGTPPQYAQHILEAQQERLLSQLEAGAVLYICGSADKIGAGTMDTLRRLLGEKTCDRLTKEGRLHFDTF
;
A
#
# COMPACT_ATOMS: atom_id res chain seq x y z
N MET A 1 -50.27 -26.63 -13.23
CA MET A 1 -49.66 -25.91 -12.09
C MET A 1 -50.13 -24.46 -12.18
N ASN A 2 -50.79 -23.98 -11.12
CA ASN A 2 -51.38 -22.63 -11.14
C ASN A 2 -50.26 -21.58 -11.24
N PRO A 3 -50.26 -20.68 -12.26
CA PRO A 3 -49.19 -19.71 -12.47
C PRO A 3 -48.94 -18.79 -11.22
N THR A 4 -50.00 -18.53 -10.45
CA THR A 4 -49.88 -17.78 -9.18
C THR A 4 -49.00 -18.49 -8.12
N LEU A 5 -49.05 -19.82 -8.08
CA LEU A 5 -48.24 -20.62 -7.16
C LEU A 5 -46.75 -20.61 -7.55
N ALA A 6 -46.45 -20.58 -8.85
CA ALA A 6 -45.07 -20.47 -9.36
C ALA A 6 -44.46 -19.12 -9.03
N TYR A 7 -45.23 -18.03 -9.17
CA TYR A 7 -44.75 -16.69 -8.80
C TYR A 7 -44.48 -16.54 -7.29
N LEU A 8 -45.32 -17.14 -6.43
CA LEU A 8 -45.11 -17.13 -4.98
C LEU A 8 -43.87 -17.92 -4.56
N LEU A 9 -43.59 -19.05 -5.21
CA LEU A 9 -42.39 -19.84 -4.94
C LEU A 9 -41.10 -19.10 -5.36
N ILE A 10 -41.11 -18.44 -6.53
CA ILE A 10 -39.99 -17.63 -7.01
C ILE A 10 -39.76 -16.43 -6.07
N ALA A 11 -40.81 -15.75 -5.64
CA ALA A 11 -40.72 -14.64 -4.70
C ALA A 11 -40.19 -15.09 -3.32
N ALA A 12 -40.64 -16.24 -2.82
CA ALA A 12 -40.14 -16.81 -1.56
C ALA A 12 -38.69 -17.24 -1.65
N GLN A 13 -38.24 -17.84 -2.77
CA GLN A 13 -36.84 -18.17 -3.01
C GLN A 13 -35.98 -16.91 -3.12
N SER A 14 -36.44 -15.88 -3.83
CA SER A 14 -35.74 -14.60 -3.93
C SER A 14 -35.61 -13.91 -2.59
N LEU A 15 -36.62 -13.95 -1.74
CA LEU A 15 -36.61 -13.39 -0.39
C LEU A 15 -35.66 -14.18 0.52
N ALA A 16 -35.70 -15.51 0.45
CA ALA A 16 -34.75 -16.37 1.18
C ALA A 16 -33.29 -16.13 0.76
N TRP A 17 -33.07 -15.91 -0.55
CA TRP A 17 -31.76 -15.58 -1.08
C TRP A 17 -31.29 -14.19 -0.63
N LEU A 18 -32.18 -13.20 -0.58
CA LEU A 18 -31.88 -11.86 -0.06
C LEU A 18 -31.59 -11.90 1.46
N ILE A 19 -32.35 -12.70 2.23
CA ILE A 19 -32.09 -12.89 3.66
C ILE A 19 -30.77 -13.63 3.88
N TRP A 20 -30.44 -14.63 3.06
CA TRP A 20 -29.18 -15.36 3.11
C TRP A 20 -28.00 -14.45 2.72
N LEU A 21 -28.13 -13.61 1.67
CA LEU A 21 -27.16 -12.58 1.32
C LEU A 21 -27.01 -11.53 2.41
N TRP A 22 -28.09 -11.18 3.07
CA TRP A 22 -28.06 -10.21 4.18
C TRP A 22 -27.39 -10.79 5.43
N SER A 23 -27.61 -12.07 5.75
CA SER A 23 -26.97 -12.78 6.85
C SER A 23 -25.49 -13.09 6.61
N ARG A 24 -25.04 -13.13 5.35
CA ARG A 24 -23.62 -13.31 4.97
C ARG A 24 -22.88 -12.01 4.67
N ARG A 25 -23.51 -10.84 4.87
CA ARG A 25 -22.72 -9.63 4.92
C ARG A 25 -21.67 -9.84 6.01
N PRO A 26 -20.36 -9.71 5.70
CA PRO A 26 -19.38 -9.67 6.76
C PRO A 26 -19.87 -8.55 7.68
N GLN A 27 -20.29 -8.89 8.87
CA GLN A 27 -20.44 -7.91 9.92
C GLN A 27 -19.03 -7.38 10.10
N CYS A 28 -18.76 -6.18 9.58
CA CYS A 28 -17.76 -5.33 10.13
C CYS A 28 -18.17 -5.14 11.59
N THR A 29 -17.69 -6.01 12.45
CA THR A 29 -17.69 -5.80 13.89
C THR A 29 -16.60 -4.77 14.20
N SER A 30 -16.73 -3.56 13.64
CA SER A 30 -16.31 -2.40 14.37
C SER A 30 -17.30 -2.37 15.53
N ASP A 31 -16.80 -2.65 16.71
CA ASP A 31 -17.55 -2.42 17.93
C ASP A 31 -17.75 -0.88 17.99
N ASP A 32 -18.84 -0.40 17.32
CA ASP A 32 -19.18 1.02 17.17
C ASP A 32 -19.32 1.69 18.54
N ASN A 33 -19.39 0.87 19.59
CA ASN A 33 -19.53 1.27 20.98
C ASN A 33 -18.22 1.21 21.76
N SER A 34 -17.09 0.80 21.15
CA SER A 34 -15.81 0.79 21.85
C SER A 34 -15.43 2.20 22.32
N PRO A 35 -15.10 2.38 23.61
CA PRO A 35 -14.63 3.67 24.12
C PRO A 35 -13.23 4.02 23.59
N LEU A 36 -12.50 3.03 23.04
CA LEU A 36 -11.14 3.17 22.54
C LEU A 36 -11.12 3.00 21.03
N LEU A 37 -10.56 3.98 20.31
CA LEU A 37 -10.39 3.96 18.86
C LEU A 37 -8.92 4.05 18.49
N LEU A 38 -8.44 3.12 17.65
CA LEU A 38 -7.10 3.17 17.08
C LEU A 38 -7.19 3.57 15.60
N LEU A 39 -6.77 4.79 15.30
CA LEU A 39 -6.85 5.38 13.97
C LEU A 39 -5.46 5.77 13.46
N TYR A 40 -5.25 5.64 12.15
CA TYR A 40 -3.97 6.01 11.55
C TYR A 40 -4.11 6.87 10.29
N ALA A 41 -3.05 7.62 10.01
CA ALA A 41 -2.82 8.32 8.75
C ALA A 41 -1.48 7.88 8.19
N SER A 42 -1.47 7.27 7.01
CA SER A 42 -0.27 6.65 6.43
C SER A 42 -0.25 6.79 4.91
N GLN A 43 0.86 7.27 4.34
CA GLN A 43 1.12 7.26 2.91
C GLN A 43 1.95 6.06 2.51
N GLY A 44 3.06 5.84 3.21
CA GLY A 44 4.02 4.74 2.96
C GLY A 44 3.80 3.49 3.83
N GLY A 45 2.60 3.30 4.41
CA GLY A 45 2.26 2.10 5.20
C GLY A 45 2.86 2.02 6.62
N GLN A 46 3.78 2.91 7.01
CA GLN A 46 4.50 2.82 8.29
C GLN A 46 3.57 3.02 9.49
N ALA A 47 2.73 4.07 9.48
CA ALA A 47 1.76 4.32 10.55
C ALA A 47 0.70 3.21 10.60
N GLU A 48 0.28 2.71 9.46
CA GLU A 48 -0.63 1.57 9.35
C GLU A 48 -0.05 0.31 9.97
N THR A 49 1.21 -0.03 9.65
CA THR A 49 1.90 -1.20 10.22
C THR A 49 1.98 -1.12 11.74
N LEU A 50 2.35 0.04 12.29
CA LEU A 50 2.38 0.25 13.73
C LEU A 50 0.99 0.10 14.34
N ALA A 51 -0.05 0.68 13.72
CA ALA A 51 -1.42 0.57 14.19
C ALA A 51 -1.92 -0.89 14.17
N ARG A 52 -1.69 -1.62 13.09
CA ARG A 52 -2.07 -3.04 12.95
C ARG A 52 -1.36 -3.93 13.97
N THR A 53 -0.09 -3.66 14.28
CA THR A 53 0.67 -4.40 15.30
C THR A 53 0.16 -4.12 16.71
N LEU A 54 -0.29 -2.90 16.95
CA LEU A 54 -0.80 -2.47 18.26
C LEU A 54 -2.26 -2.92 18.50
N ALA A 55 -3.08 -3.01 17.47
CA ALA A 55 -4.50 -3.30 17.53
C ALA A 55 -4.85 -4.57 18.36
N PRO A 56 -4.22 -5.74 18.13
CA PRO A 56 -4.50 -6.93 18.93
C PRO A 56 -4.15 -6.78 20.42
N GLN A 57 -3.13 -5.99 20.74
CA GLN A 57 -2.67 -5.76 22.10
C GLN A 57 -3.62 -4.84 22.87
N LEU A 58 -4.34 -4.00 22.16
CA LEU A 58 -5.37 -3.10 22.70
C LEU A 58 -6.78 -3.72 22.66
N GLY A 59 -6.95 -4.90 22.05
CA GLY A 59 -8.26 -5.52 21.87
C GLY A 59 -9.21 -4.72 20.95
N VAL A 60 -8.65 -3.93 20.01
CA VAL A 60 -9.42 -3.10 19.07
C VAL A 60 -9.01 -3.38 17.62
N THR A 61 -9.78 -2.86 16.67
CA THR A 61 -9.39 -2.82 15.25
C THR A 61 -8.73 -1.49 14.92
N SER A 62 -7.78 -1.50 13.95
CA SER A 62 -7.19 -0.27 13.43
C SER A 62 -7.83 0.12 12.10
N GLN A 63 -8.08 1.41 11.90
CA GLN A 63 -8.65 1.96 10.65
C GLN A 63 -7.92 3.23 10.25
N SER A 64 -7.88 3.55 8.95
CA SER A 64 -7.42 4.87 8.54
C SER A 64 -8.45 5.95 8.92
N LEU A 65 -7.98 7.18 9.12
CA LEU A 65 -8.84 8.31 9.48
C LEU A 65 -10.00 8.50 8.49
N ASP A 66 -9.74 8.40 7.20
CA ASP A 66 -10.78 8.54 6.17
C ASP A 66 -11.72 7.32 6.10
N ALA A 67 -11.23 6.10 6.36
CA ALA A 67 -12.07 4.91 6.40
C ALA A 67 -13.06 4.97 7.58
N TRP A 68 -12.59 5.38 8.75
CA TRP A 68 -13.45 5.59 9.91
C TRP A 68 -14.46 6.72 9.63
N HIS A 69 -13.99 7.86 9.11
CA HIS A 69 -14.82 9.03 8.82
C HIS A 69 -15.89 8.79 7.75
N ALA A 70 -15.69 7.82 6.86
CA ALA A 70 -16.67 7.46 5.85
C ALA A 70 -18.01 6.95 6.45
N HIS A 71 -17.98 6.48 7.70
CA HIS A 71 -19.14 5.93 8.41
C HIS A 71 -19.54 6.76 9.63
N HIS A 72 -18.67 7.66 10.11
CA HIS A 72 -18.85 8.38 11.35
C HIS A 72 -18.60 9.88 11.16
N PRO A 73 -19.49 10.75 11.64
CA PRO A 73 -19.22 12.19 11.71
C PRO A 73 -18.16 12.48 12.76
N VAL A 74 -17.45 13.61 12.65
CA VAL A 74 -16.44 14.03 13.64
C VAL A 74 -16.99 14.07 15.08
N LYS A 75 -18.25 14.45 15.25
CA LYS A 75 -18.93 14.43 16.56
C LYS A 75 -18.92 13.05 17.24
N ALA A 76 -18.84 11.95 16.49
CA ALA A 76 -18.79 10.61 17.06
C ALA A 76 -17.46 10.29 17.77
N LEU A 77 -16.48 11.19 17.73
CA LEU A 77 -15.27 11.12 18.54
C LEU A 77 -15.52 11.51 20.01
N ASP A 78 -16.60 12.24 20.29
CA ASP A 78 -16.90 12.66 21.65
C ASP A 78 -17.10 11.45 22.59
N HIS A 79 -16.67 11.58 23.83
CA HIS A 79 -16.61 10.51 24.83
C HIS A 79 -15.71 9.29 24.45
N LYS A 80 -14.81 9.44 23.46
CA LYS A 80 -13.88 8.39 23.05
C LYS A 80 -12.46 8.69 23.53
N THR A 81 -11.69 7.64 23.73
CA THR A 81 -10.22 7.71 23.81
C THR A 81 -9.64 7.36 22.46
N LEU A 82 -8.87 8.27 21.86
CA LEU A 82 -8.27 8.10 20.55
C LEU A 82 -6.80 7.72 20.70
N ILE A 83 -6.38 6.69 20.03
CA ILE A 83 -4.97 6.38 19.78
C ILE A 83 -4.71 6.69 18.32
N LEU A 84 -3.89 7.70 18.06
CA LEU A 84 -3.64 8.23 16.73
C LEU A 84 -2.19 8.00 16.36
N ILE A 85 -1.95 7.42 15.18
CA ILE A 85 -0.61 7.26 14.60
C ILE A 85 -0.63 7.93 13.23
N ALA A 86 0.14 9.01 13.07
CA ALA A 86 0.06 9.86 11.90
C ALA A 86 1.43 10.10 11.26
N SER A 87 1.61 9.70 10.01
CA SER A 87 2.76 10.11 9.20
C SER A 87 2.50 11.46 8.51
N THR A 88 3.58 12.14 8.19
CA THR A 88 3.56 13.39 7.40
C THR A 88 4.00 13.08 5.97
N THR A 89 3.35 13.68 4.98
CA THR A 89 3.68 13.53 3.56
C THR A 89 3.96 14.87 2.90
N GLY A 90 4.70 14.86 1.79
CA GLY A 90 5.00 16.06 1.00
C GLY A 90 5.56 17.22 1.81
N GLU A 91 4.99 18.39 1.64
CA GLU A 91 5.37 19.66 2.31
C GLU A 91 4.71 19.83 3.70
N GLY A 92 4.43 18.72 4.40
CA GLY A 92 3.77 18.76 5.71
C GLY A 92 2.31 18.36 5.68
N ASP A 93 1.85 17.80 4.58
CA ASP A 93 0.46 17.50 4.30
C ASP A 93 -0.05 16.23 4.98
N ALA A 94 -1.39 16.10 5.01
CA ALA A 94 -2.06 14.90 5.43
C ALA A 94 -1.86 13.78 4.39
N PRO A 95 -1.57 12.53 4.81
CA PRO A 95 -1.63 11.37 3.92
C PRO A 95 -3.00 11.23 3.24
N ASP A 96 -3.01 10.63 2.04
CA ASP A 96 -4.22 10.48 1.21
C ASP A 96 -5.41 9.86 1.96
N ASN A 97 -5.14 8.95 2.89
CA ASN A 97 -6.13 8.27 3.70
C ASN A 97 -6.58 9.06 4.97
N ALA A 98 -6.28 10.35 5.02
CA ALA A 98 -6.64 11.26 6.12
C ALA A 98 -7.16 12.64 5.64
N VAL A 99 -7.17 12.91 4.35
CA VAL A 99 -7.49 14.22 3.77
C VAL A 99 -8.94 14.63 4.06
N ARG A 100 -9.90 13.70 3.90
CA ARG A 100 -11.33 13.98 4.11
C ARG A 100 -11.62 14.24 5.58
N PHE A 101 -11.10 13.39 6.45
CA PHE A 101 -11.22 13.57 7.89
C PHE A 101 -10.65 14.92 8.34
N THR A 102 -9.43 15.26 7.93
CA THR A 102 -8.77 16.52 8.29
C THR A 102 -9.58 17.72 7.85
N ARG A 103 -10.13 17.70 6.64
CA ARG A 103 -11.03 18.76 6.15
C ARG A 103 -12.29 18.91 7.01
N SER A 104 -12.88 17.80 7.39
CA SER A 104 -14.07 17.78 8.23
C SER A 104 -13.77 18.20 9.65
N LEU A 105 -12.62 17.79 10.22
CA LEU A 105 -12.16 18.19 11.54
C LEU A 105 -11.95 19.71 11.63
N ARG A 106 -11.32 20.31 10.63
CA ARG A 106 -11.13 21.78 10.54
C ARG A 106 -12.44 22.57 10.49
N LYS A 107 -13.46 22.01 9.83
CA LYS A 107 -14.80 22.64 9.72
C LYS A 107 -15.68 22.39 10.93
N HIS A 108 -15.29 21.45 11.79
CA HIS A 108 -16.09 21.09 12.96
C HIS A 108 -16.00 22.17 14.03
N SER A 109 -17.16 22.51 14.62
CA SER A 109 -17.28 23.57 15.64
C SER A 109 -17.83 23.07 16.97
N THR A 110 -18.42 21.88 17.00
CA THR A 110 -18.95 21.32 18.25
C THR A 110 -17.78 20.86 19.12
N PRO A 111 -17.74 21.20 20.42
CA PRO A 111 -16.70 20.74 21.32
C PRO A 111 -16.63 19.20 21.41
N LEU A 112 -15.40 18.71 21.57
CA LEU A 112 -15.07 17.30 21.87
C LEU A 112 -14.47 17.22 23.28
N ALA A 113 -15.13 17.85 24.26
CA ALA A 113 -14.58 18.08 25.58
C ALA A 113 -14.33 16.79 26.41
N ASP A 114 -15.09 15.74 26.12
CA ASP A 114 -14.95 14.44 26.78
C ASP A 114 -14.06 13.47 26.01
N THR A 115 -13.43 13.94 24.91
CA THR A 115 -12.48 13.16 24.12
C THR A 115 -11.08 13.25 24.70
N ARG A 116 -10.42 12.10 24.86
CA ARG A 116 -8.99 12.01 25.19
C ARG A 116 -8.22 11.44 24.00
N TYR A 117 -6.95 11.80 23.85
CA TYR A 117 -6.15 11.24 22.78
C TYR A 117 -4.68 11.06 23.14
N HIS A 118 -4.08 10.00 22.57
CA HIS A 118 -2.66 9.76 22.48
C HIS A 118 -2.27 9.92 21.01
N LEU A 119 -1.21 10.66 20.71
CA LEU A 119 -0.81 10.92 19.33
C LEU A 119 0.67 10.66 19.14
N LEU A 120 0.97 9.75 18.21
CA LEU A 120 2.30 9.43 17.71
C LEU A 120 2.44 10.01 16.30
N ALA A 121 3.30 10.99 16.12
CA ALA A 121 3.60 11.62 14.85
C ALA A 121 4.90 11.07 14.27
N LEU A 122 4.82 10.49 13.07
CA LEU A 122 5.96 9.96 12.35
C LEU A 122 6.46 10.98 11.33
N GLY A 123 7.77 11.18 11.28
CA GLY A 123 8.42 12.09 10.36
C GLY A 123 9.89 11.75 10.18
N ASP A 124 10.58 12.62 9.47
CA ASP A 124 12.00 12.55 9.23
C ASP A 124 12.57 13.98 9.35
N LYS A 125 13.48 14.21 10.31
CA LYS A 125 14.07 15.52 10.60
C LYS A 125 14.86 16.13 9.46
N ARG A 126 15.18 15.35 8.44
CA ARG A 126 15.83 15.86 7.23
C ARG A 126 14.92 16.72 6.37
N TYR A 127 13.61 16.64 6.59
CA TYR A 127 12.62 17.45 5.90
C TYR A 127 12.19 18.64 6.74
N PRO A 128 12.00 19.83 6.13
CA PRO A 128 11.65 21.06 6.87
C PRO A 128 10.36 20.94 7.69
N HIS A 129 9.41 20.14 7.21
CA HIS A 129 8.09 19.97 7.82
C HIS A 129 7.99 18.68 8.67
N TYR A 130 9.01 18.45 9.51
CA TYR A 130 9.08 17.32 10.42
C TYR A 130 7.82 17.16 11.28
N CYS A 131 7.14 16.03 11.16
CA CYS A 131 5.91 15.70 11.90
C CYS A 131 4.77 16.75 11.78
N ALA A 132 4.77 17.60 10.74
CA ALA A 132 3.84 18.73 10.64
C ALA A 132 2.37 18.31 10.63
N TYR A 133 2.03 17.20 10.00
CA TYR A 133 0.65 16.68 10.03
C TYR A 133 0.23 16.26 11.45
N GLY A 134 1.10 15.63 12.22
CA GLY A 134 0.85 15.30 13.62
C GLY A 134 0.58 16.56 14.47
N HIS A 135 1.39 17.61 14.27
CA HIS A 135 1.14 18.91 14.92
C HIS A 135 -0.18 19.54 14.50
N THR A 136 -0.58 19.38 13.23
CA THR A 136 -1.88 19.84 12.74
C THR A 136 -3.03 19.13 13.45
N LEU A 137 -2.98 17.79 13.55
CA LEU A 137 -4.00 17.01 14.26
C LEU A 137 -4.08 17.41 15.74
N ASP A 138 -2.95 17.52 16.42
CA ASP A 138 -2.88 17.94 17.82
C ASP A 138 -3.54 19.31 18.04
N SER A 139 -3.22 20.27 17.16
CA SER A 139 -3.78 21.63 17.24
C SER A 139 -5.29 21.66 17.01
N GLU A 140 -5.79 20.90 16.04
CA GLU A 140 -7.23 20.83 15.73
C GLU A 140 -8.04 20.13 16.83
N LEU A 141 -7.50 19.05 17.40
CA LEU A 141 -8.14 18.35 18.53
C LEU A 141 -8.20 19.26 19.77
N LYS A 142 -7.11 19.96 20.08
CA LYS A 142 -7.08 20.95 21.16
C LYS A 142 -8.04 22.10 20.92
N ARG A 143 -8.14 22.61 19.69
CA ARG A 143 -9.12 23.65 19.30
C ARG A 143 -10.56 23.23 19.60
N LEU A 144 -10.86 21.95 19.46
CA LEU A 144 -12.17 21.38 19.75
C LEU A 144 -12.35 20.99 21.24
N GLY A 145 -11.36 21.25 22.08
CA GLY A 145 -11.44 20.97 23.51
C GLY A 145 -11.07 19.55 23.91
N ALA A 146 -10.61 18.71 22.99
CA ALA A 146 -10.13 17.36 23.35
C ALA A 146 -8.87 17.44 24.19
N ALA A 147 -8.76 16.56 25.20
CA ALA A 147 -7.64 16.50 26.12
C ALA A 147 -6.54 15.53 25.66
N ALA A 148 -5.31 16.01 25.49
CA ALA A 148 -4.17 15.13 25.28
C ALA A 148 -3.91 14.29 26.54
N ALA A 149 -4.03 12.99 26.44
CA ALA A 149 -3.79 12.05 27.53
C ALA A 149 -2.28 11.85 27.79
N SER A 150 -1.44 12.11 26.80
CA SER A 150 0.03 12.20 26.89
C SER A 150 0.55 13.30 25.96
N PRO A 151 1.76 13.82 26.18
CA PRO A 151 2.38 14.74 25.24
C PRO A 151 2.46 14.14 23.84
N LEU A 152 2.32 14.97 22.80
CA LEU A 152 2.56 14.55 21.41
C LEU A 152 3.97 13.95 21.29
N ALA A 153 4.03 12.69 20.88
CA ALA A 153 5.29 12.01 20.60
C ALA A 153 5.67 12.18 19.12
N THR A 154 6.82 12.78 18.86
CA THR A 154 7.36 12.91 17.50
C THR A 154 8.48 11.91 17.29
N VAL A 155 8.40 11.12 16.23
CA VAL A 155 9.33 10.03 15.93
C VAL A 155 10.11 10.35 14.67
N ASP A 156 11.43 10.43 14.83
CA ASP A 156 12.36 10.62 13.72
C ASP A 156 12.70 9.27 13.08
N ASN A 157 12.43 9.13 11.79
CA ASN A 157 12.82 7.97 10.99
C ASN A 157 12.52 6.61 11.69
N LEU A 158 11.33 6.50 12.28
CA LEU A 158 10.88 5.29 13.02
C LEU A 158 11.80 4.88 14.19
N ASP A 159 12.40 5.85 14.89
CA ASP A 159 13.24 5.54 16.04
C ASP A 159 12.56 4.57 17.02
N PRO A 160 13.12 3.35 17.22
CA PRO A 160 12.47 2.34 18.03
C PRO A 160 12.38 2.71 19.51
N GLN A 161 13.31 3.52 20.02
CA GLN A 161 13.31 3.91 21.43
C GLN A 161 12.17 4.87 21.72
N THR A 162 11.94 5.85 20.84
CA THR A 162 10.84 6.80 20.96
C THR A 162 9.49 6.08 20.82
N ILE A 163 9.35 5.14 19.87
CA ILE A 163 8.13 4.33 19.71
C ILE A 163 7.89 3.49 20.96
N SER A 164 8.90 2.79 21.45
CA SER A 164 8.81 1.95 22.64
C SER A 164 8.43 2.75 23.88
N TYR A 165 9.02 3.93 24.05
CA TYR A 165 8.69 4.84 25.14
C TYR A 165 7.22 5.30 25.08
N TRP A 166 6.73 5.69 23.91
CA TRP A 166 5.33 6.07 23.71
C TRP A 166 4.38 4.89 24.00
N GLN A 167 4.72 3.69 23.57
CA GLN A 167 3.94 2.48 23.88
C GLN A 167 3.89 2.16 25.38
N GLN A 168 4.98 2.37 26.12
CA GLN A 168 5.00 2.23 27.57
C GLN A 168 4.08 3.25 28.26
N GLN A 169 4.07 4.50 27.80
CA GLN A 169 3.16 5.53 28.27
C GLN A 169 1.69 5.15 28.03
N LEU A 170 1.39 4.64 26.83
CA LEU A 170 0.08 4.16 26.47
C LEU A 170 -0.35 2.98 27.33
N ALA A 171 0.54 2.00 27.56
CA ALA A 171 0.31 0.86 28.41
C ALA A 171 -0.02 1.26 29.85
N ALA A 172 0.77 2.18 30.41
CA ALA A 172 0.57 2.70 31.75
C ALA A 172 -0.75 3.47 31.92
N ALA A 173 -1.17 4.21 30.87
CA ALA A 173 -2.41 4.99 30.90
C ALA A 173 -3.67 4.11 30.86
N HIS A 174 -3.59 2.89 30.35
CA HIS A 174 -4.73 1.99 30.12
C HIS A 174 -4.63 0.68 30.89
N ASP A 175 -3.66 0.55 31.81
CA ASP A 175 -3.40 -0.68 32.59
C ASP A 175 -3.24 -1.92 31.69
N LEU A 176 -2.52 -1.75 30.57
CA LEU A 176 -2.30 -2.77 29.56
C LEU A 176 -0.84 -3.24 29.55
N THR A 177 -0.64 -4.50 29.18
CA THR A 177 0.70 -4.99 28.85
C THR A 177 0.91 -4.87 27.34
N ILE A 178 1.56 -3.80 26.90
CA ILE A 178 1.98 -3.65 25.50
C ILE A 178 3.38 -4.22 25.36
N THR A 179 3.50 -5.35 24.69
CA THR A 179 4.81 -5.88 24.29
C THR A 179 5.38 -5.01 23.20
N ALA A 180 6.66 -4.64 23.32
CA ALA A 180 7.33 -3.92 22.24
C ALA A 180 7.07 -4.63 20.91
N PRO A 181 6.84 -3.88 19.79
CA PRO A 181 6.65 -4.51 18.52
C PRO A 181 7.80 -5.48 18.28
N VAL A 182 7.47 -6.72 17.90
CA VAL A 182 8.47 -7.67 17.46
C VAL A 182 9.20 -6.97 16.32
N GLN A 183 10.42 -6.51 16.61
CA GLN A 183 11.25 -5.91 15.57
C GLN A 183 11.42 -7.00 14.53
N THR A 184 10.91 -6.78 13.31
CA THR A 184 11.17 -7.70 12.22
C THR A 184 12.69 -7.90 12.15
N PRO A 185 13.19 -9.14 12.29
CA PRO A 185 14.61 -9.36 12.37
C PRO A 185 15.31 -8.75 11.17
N ALA A 186 16.44 -8.10 11.41
CA ALA A 186 17.30 -7.67 10.33
C ALA A 186 17.98 -8.89 9.72
N HIS A 187 17.95 -8.98 8.40
CA HIS A 187 18.66 -9.98 7.64
C HIS A 187 19.87 -9.33 6.97
N HIS A 188 20.89 -10.13 6.72
CA HIS A 188 22.02 -9.75 5.88
C HIS A 188 21.81 -10.36 4.51
N ALA A 189 21.79 -9.51 3.47
CA ALA A 189 21.70 -9.93 2.08
C ALA A 189 22.99 -9.55 1.37
N THR A 190 23.41 -10.37 0.40
CA THR A 190 24.58 -10.10 -0.42
C THR A 190 24.13 -9.77 -1.84
N LEU A 191 24.71 -8.72 -2.45
CA LEU A 191 24.45 -8.46 -3.87
C LEU A 191 25.14 -9.54 -4.72
N GLY A 192 24.35 -10.47 -5.25
CA GLY A 192 24.84 -11.54 -6.12
C GLY A 192 25.07 -11.05 -7.55
N ALA A 193 24.13 -10.28 -8.09
CA ALA A 193 24.23 -9.75 -9.46
C ALA A 193 23.50 -8.42 -9.61
N ARG A 194 24.00 -7.60 -10.56
CA ARG A 194 23.35 -6.36 -11.01
C ARG A 194 23.40 -6.28 -12.52
N THR A 195 22.23 -6.16 -13.16
CA THR A 195 22.08 -6.10 -14.61
C THR A 195 21.36 -4.84 -15.02
N LEU A 196 21.93 -4.04 -15.92
CA LEU A 196 21.25 -2.91 -16.53
C LEU A 196 20.25 -3.40 -17.57
N LEU A 197 18.96 -3.08 -17.38
CA LEU A 197 17.87 -3.59 -18.22
C LEU A 197 17.60 -2.75 -19.47
N ASN A 198 17.95 -1.45 -19.44
CA ASN A 198 17.70 -0.48 -20.53
C ASN A 198 18.93 0.39 -20.81
N PRO A 199 20.02 -0.18 -21.39
CA PRO A 199 21.32 0.48 -21.50
C PRO A 199 21.33 1.80 -22.28
N ASN A 200 20.35 2.01 -23.17
CA ASN A 200 20.26 3.23 -23.99
C ASN A 200 19.23 4.24 -23.45
N SER A 201 18.70 4.01 -22.26
CA SER A 201 17.71 4.91 -21.66
C SER A 201 18.37 6.00 -20.82
N ALA A 202 17.83 7.22 -20.89
CA ALA A 202 18.22 8.31 -20.00
C ALA A 202 17.82 8.08 -18.53
N GLN A 203 17.01 7.06 -18.24
CA GLN A 203 16.58 6.67 -16.90
C GLN A 203 16.90 5.19 -16.67
N PRO A 204 18.13 4.87 -16.24
CA PRO A 204 18.59 3.50 -16.08
C PRO A 204 17.75 2.72 -15.07
N ILE A 205 17.36 1.51 -15.46
CA ILE A 205 16.68 0.54 -14.60
C ILE A 205 17.55 -0.69 -14.47
N TYR A 206 17.73 -1.15 -13.26
CA TYR A 206 18.55 -2.30 -12.94
C TYR A 206 17.72 -3.43 -12.35
N HIS A 207 18.05 -4.65 -12.73
CA HIS A 207 17.70 -5.85 -12.00
C HIS A 207 18.82 -6.13 -10.99
N LEU A 208 18.44 -6.34 -9.74
CA LEU A 208 19.35 -6.70 -8.66
C LEU A 208 18.94 -8.06 -8.10
N ARG A 209 19.91 -8.99 -8.05
CA ARG A 209 19.75 -10.24 -7.34
C ARG A 209 20.42 -10.14 -5.98
N LEU A 210 19.64 -10.29 -4.92
CA LEU A 210 20.15 -10.33 -3.55
C LEU A 210 20.05 -11.75 -3.00
N ASP A 211 21.16 -12.27 -2.50
CA ASP A 211 21.19 -13.57 -1.82
C ASP A 211 20.93 -13.37 -0.33
N CYS A 212 19.84 -13.93 0.17
CA CYS A 212 19.41 -13.80 1.56
C CYS A 212 18.73 -15.10 2.02
N PRO A 213 19.50 -16.10 2.51
CA PRO A 213 18.96 -17.41 2.84
C PRO A 213 17.98 -17.44 4.01
N THR A 214 17.91 -16.37 4.79
CA THR A 214 17.01 -16.25 5.96
C THR A 214 15.73 -15.50 5.66
N ILE A 215 15.54 -14.98 4.43
CA ILE A 215 14.34 -14.20 4.09
C ILE A 215 13.10 -15.10 4.02
N PRO A 216 11.96 -14.70 4.59
CA PRO A 216 10.70 -15.42 4.43
C PRO A 216 10.26 -15.50 2.96
N ALA A 217 9.74 -16.66 2.55
CA ALA A 217 9.39 -16.93 1.15
C ALA A 217 8.21 -16.08 0.62
N ASP A 218 7.40 -15.54 1.51
CA ASP A 218 6.24 -14.68 1.21
C ASP A 218 6.54 -13.18 1.27
N THR A 219 7.82 -12.79 1.44
CA THR A 219 8.23 -11.39 1.52
C THR A 219 7.86 -10.63 0.25
N ALA A 220 7.02 -9.62 0.39
CA ALA A 220 6.57 -8.76 -0.71
C ALA A 220 7.33 -7.45 -0.79
N LEU A 221 7.82 -6.97 0.34
CA LEU A 221 8.47 -5.68 0.50
C LEU A 221 9.65 -5.83 1.45
N ILE A 222 10.75 -5.17 1.15
CA ILE A 222 11.90 -5.08 2.05
C ILE A 222 12.25 -3.62 2.34
N GLU A 223 12.72 -3.38 3.55
CA GLU A 223 13.39 -2.15 3.93
C GLU A 223 14.90 -2.36 3.89
N ILE A 224 15.61 -1.53 3.16
CA ILE A 224 17.08 -1.56 3.05
C ILE A 224 17.64 -0.42 3.88
N THR A 225 18.62 -0.71 4.72
CA THR A 225 19.41 0.27 5.45
C THR A 225 20.59 0.70 4.59
N ILE A 226 20.71 1.99 4.31
CA ILE A 226 21.73 2.62 3.47
C ILE A 226 22.65 3.43 4.39
N PRO A 227 23.89 3.00 4.58
CA PRO A 227 24.83 3.73 5.42
C PRO A 227 25.15 5.11 4.82
N GLN A 228 25.34 6.11 5.69
CA GLN A 228 25.73 7.46 5.30
C GLN A 228 27.04 7.85 6.03
N GLU A 229 27.86 8.69 5.40
CA GLU A 229 29.12 9.15 5.97
C GLU A 229 28.98 9.88 7.31
N ASN A 230 27.83 10.52 7.52
CA ASN A 230 27.52 11.22 8.77
C ASN A 230 27.03 10.29 9.90
N GLY A 231 26.99 8.97 9.68
CA GLY A 231 26.53 7.97 10.64
C GLY A 231 25.00 7.90 10.81
N GLN A 232 24.23 8.69 10.06
CA GLN A 232 22.78 8.65 10.07
C GLN A 232 22.25 7.79 8.90
N ASP A 233 22.11 6.50 9.12
CA ASP A 233 21.59 5.56 8.11
C ASP A 233 20.24 6.03 7.54
N ILE A 234 20.10 5.88 6.23
CA ILE A 234 18.81 6.09 5.53
C ILE A 234 18.13 4.74 5.33
N ARG A 235 16.81 4.71 5.46
CA ARG A 235 16.01 3.52 5.14
C ARG A 235 15.15 3.76 3.92
N ARG A 236 15.09 2.76 3.02
CA ARG A 236 14.27 2.80 1.81
C ARG A 236 13.59 1.47 1.60
N GLN A 237 12.34 1.52 1.16
CA GLN A 237 11.53 0.35 0.88
C GLN A 237 11.59 0.01 -0.60
N TYR A 238 11.61 -1.28 -0.90
CA TYR A 238 11.64 -1.82 -2.26
C TYR A 238 10.72 -3.03 -2.36
N SER A 239 9.85 -3.03 -3.38
CA SER A 239 9.00 -4.17 -3.70
C SER A 239 9.85 -5.32 -4.23
N VAL A 240 9.60 -6.53 -3.75
CA VAL A 240 10.27 -7.75 -4.19
C VAL A 240 9.59 -8.27 -5.44
N ALA A 241 10.34 -8.36 -6.54
CA ALA A 241 9.83 -8.81 -7.84
C ALA A 241 9.66 -10.34 -7.89
N ALA A 242 10.57 -11.08 -7.28
CA ALA A 242 10.50 -12.54 -7.16
C ALA A 242 11.36 -13.00 -5.98
N ILE A 243 11.03 -14.17 -5.44
CA ILE A 243 11.91 -14.97 -4.59
C ILE A 243 12.27 -16.21 -5.38
N ALA A 244 13.56 -16.58 -5.41
CA ALA A 244 14.03 -17.69 -6.21
C ALA A 244 13.32 -19.00 -5.83
N PRO A 245 12.70 -19.70 -6.78
CA PRO A 245 11.99 -20.96 -6.52
C PRO A 245 12.93 -22.14 -6.30
N ASP A 246 14.22 -21.99 -6.63
CA ASP A 246 15.24 -23.05 -6.58
C ASP A 246 15.78 -23.34 -5.18
N GLY A 247 15.20 -22.74 -4.14
CA GLY A 247 15.66 -22.89 -2.76
C GLY A 247 16.92 -22.08 -2.41
N SER A 248 17.48 -21.31 -3.34
CA SER A 248 18.63 -20.42 -3.10
C SER A 248 18.30 -19.24 -2.19
N ARG A 249 17.02 -19.06 -1.85
CA ARG A 249 16.48 -17.97 -0.99
C ARG A 249 17.04 -16.60 -1.35
N GLY A 250 17.20 -16.36 -2.65
CA GLY A 250 17.52 -15.04 -3.17
C GLY A 250 16.24 -14.27 -3.52
N LEU A 251 16.32 -12.95 -3.55
CA LEU A 251 15.24 -12.08 -3.95
C LEU A 251 15.68 -11.14 -5.06
N ASP A 252 14.73 -10.80 -5.94
CA ASP A 252 14.95 -9.94 -7.08
C ASP A 252 14.29 -8.58 -6.87
N LEU A 253 15.03 -7.51 -7.16
CA LEU A 253 14.54 -6.14 -7.16
C LEU A 253 14.64 -5.54 -8.56
N ILE A 254 13.74 -4.62 -8.88
CA ILE A 254 13.83 -3.76 -10.07
C ILE A 254 13.96 -2.32 -9.58
N VAL A 255 15.13 -1.73 -9.78
CA VAL A 255 15.46 -0.42 -9.24
C VAL A 255 15.77 0.58 -10.36
N ARG A 256 15.01 1.66 -10.43
CA ARG A 256 15.34 2.82 -11.29
C ARG A 256 16.30 3.72 -10.54
N LEU A 257 17.40 4.12 -11.17
CA LEU A 257 18.25 5.18 -10.66
C LEU A 257 17.45 6.50 -10.68
N GLN A 258 17.11 6.97 -9.51
CA GLN A 258 16.42 8.26 -9.35
C GLN A 258 17.43 9.41 -9.44
N THR A 259 17.04 10.50 -10.08
CA THR A 259 17.84 11.71 -10.16
C THR A 259 16.96 12.89 -9.76
N HIS A 260 17.42 13.69 -8.83
CA HIS A 260 16.76 14.92 -8.40
C HIS A 260 16.80 15.99 -9.49
N ARG A 261 16.05 17.08 -9.33
CA ARG A 261 15.99 18.18 -10.32
C ARG A 261 17.34 18.88 -10.52
N ASP A 262 18.19 18.87 -9.51
CA ASP A 262 19.57 19.41 -9.54
C ASP A 262 20.60 18.45 -10.17
N GLY A 263 20.17 17.29 -10.64
CA GLY A 263 21.03 16.27 -11.24
C GLY A 263 21.68 15.32 -10.23
N THR A 264 21.48 15.48 -8.93
CA THR A 264 22.03 14.58 -7.91
C THR A 264 21.29 13.24 -7.89
N PRO A 265 22.00 12.09 -7.79
CA PRO A 265 21.35 10.80 -7.67
C PRO A 265 20.64 10.64 -6.33
N GLY A 266 19.46 10.03 -6.34
CA GLY A 266 18.75 9.69 -5.11
C GLY A 266 19.55 8.67 -4.28
N PRO A 267 19.80 8.92 -2.98
CA PRO A 267 20.77 8.18 -2.18
C PRO A 267 20.49 6.67 -2.13
N GLY A 268 19.22 6.27 -2.06
CA GLY A 268 18.85 4.84 -2.04
C GLY A 268 19.11 4.13 -3.34
N SER A 269 18.64 4.69 -4.44
CA SER A 269 18.83 4.11 -5.76
C SER A 269 20.28 4.14 -6.20
N ALA A 270 21.02 5.24 -5.90
CA ALA A 270 22.44 5.33 -6.19
C ALA A 270 23.25 4.29 -5.41
N TYR A 271 22.97 4.10 -4.13
CA TYR A 271 23.62 3.07 -3.33
C TYR A 271 23.51 1.69 -3.97
N LEU A 272 22.31 1.29 -4.34
CA LEU A 272 22.05 -0.03 -4.91
C LEU A 272 22.58 -0.20 -6.34
N THR A 273 22.55 0.87 -7.15
CA THR A 273 22.86 0.77 -8.58
C THR A 273 24.27 1.20 -8.97
N GLN A 274 24.94 1.99 -8.12
CA GLN A 274 26.25 2.58 -8.45
C GLN A 274 27.35 2.32 -7.41
N ILE A 275 26.98 2.25 -6.10
CA ILE A 275 27.97 2.18 -5.01
C ILE A 275 28.22 0.74 -4.58
N LEU A 276 27.15 -0.03 -4.32
CA LEU A 276 27.22 -1.41 -3.86
C LEU A 276 27.85 -2.30 -4.95
N ASN A 277 28.83 -3.12 -4.61
CA ASN A 277 29.47 -4.04 -5.54
C ASN A 277 28.94 -5.48 -5.37
N ALA A 278 29.09 -6.31 -6.39
CA ALA A 278 28.79 -7.73 -6.25
C ALA A 278 29.68 -8.36 -5.15
N GLY A 279 29.03 -9.09 -4.24
CA GLY A 279 29.67 -9.64 -3.05
C GLY A 279 29.54 -8.76 -1.80
N ASP A 280 29.17 -7.47 -1.92
CA ASP A 280 28.94 -6.62 -0.77
C ASP A 280 27.65 -7.02 -0.03
N THR A 281 27.70 -6.88 1.29
CA THR A 281 26.58 -7.21 2.18
C THR A 281 25.83 -5.95 2.58
N LEU A 282 24.52 -6.04 2.58
CA LEU A 282 23.60 -4.98 3.01
C LEU A 282 22.62 -5.51 4.07
N ARG A 283 22.17 -4.62 4.94
CA ARG A 283 21.18 -4.93 5.98
C ARG A 283 19.78 -4.65 5.45
N ILE A 284 18.92 -5.67 5.49
CA ILE A 284 17.53 -5.59 5.05
C ILE A 284 16.58 -6.05 6.16
N ARG A 285 15.33 -5.65 6.06
CA ARG A 285 14.22 -6.18 6.87
C ARG A 285 13.08 -6.58 5.95
N ALA A 286 12.54 -7.77 6.14
CA ALA A 286 11.28 -8.15 5.50
C ALA A 286 10.13 -7.38 6.14
N LEU A 287 9.27 -6.77 5.33
CA LEU A 287 8.06 -6.12 5.82
C LEU A 287 6.86 -7.04 5.58
N THR A 288 6.12 -7.33 6.64
CA THR A 288 5.04 -8.33 6.65
C THR A 288 3.71 -7.80 6.09
N HIS A 289 3.60 -6.48 5.89
CA HIS A 289 2.40 -5.86 5.35
C HIS A 289 2.75 -5.04 4.11
N HIS A 290 2.15 -5.43 3.00
CA HIS A 290 2.23 -4.70 1.74
C HIS A 290 0.84 -4.13 1.43
N PRO A 291 0.74 -2.92 0.83
CA PRO A 291 -0.53 -2.38 0.34
C PRO A 291 -1.26 -3.33 -0.62
N ALA A 292 -0.52 -4.26 -1.23
CA ALA A 292 -1.02 -5.27 -2.14
C ALA A 292 -1.03 -6.67 -1.49
N ASP A 293 -1.81 -6.85 -0.42
CA ASP A 293 -2.11 -8.19 0.10
C ASP A 293 -2.85 -9.01 -0.97
N LEU A 294 -2.46 -10.28 -1.09
CA LEU A 294 -3.13 -11.18 -2.03
C LEU A 294 -4.56 -11.44 -1.58
N PRO A 295 -5.51 -11.55 -2.52
CA PRO A 295 -6.88 -11.91 -2.20
C PRO A 295 -6.92 -13.27 -1.49
N ALA A 296 -7.83 -13.41 -0.52
CA ALA A 296 -8.00 -14.64 0.25
C ALA A 296 -8.50 -15.82 -0.61
N GLU A 297 -9.15 -15.53 -1.74
CA GLU A 297 -9.70 -16.50 -2.68
C GLU A 297 -9.15 -16.26 -4.09
N PRO A 298 -9.16 -17.29 -4.97
CA PRO A 298 -8.75 -17.12 -6.37
C PRO A 298 -9.58 -16.05 -7.07
N ARG A 299 -8.93 -15.01 -7.60
CA ARG A 299 -9.58 -13.89 -8.30
C ARG A 299 -8.78 -13.46 -9.52
N PRO A 300 -9.44 -12.99 -10.60
CA PRO A 300 -8.76 -12.30 -11.68
C PRO A 300 -8.02 -11.08 -11.17
N LEU A 301 -6.91 -10.72 -11.82
CA LEU A 301 -6.14 -9.51 -11.49
C LEU A 301 -6.13 -8.55 -12.67
N ILE A 302 -6.33 -7.26 -12.39
CA ILE A 302 -6.03 -6.17 -13.29
C ILE A 302 -4.80 -5.45 -12.73
N LEU A 303 -3.69 -5.55 -13.43
CA LEU A 303 -2.38 -5.13 -13.00
C LEU A 303 -1.92 -3.95 -13.84
N ILE A 304 -1.62 -2.83 -13.21
CA ILE A 304 -1.18 -1.62 -13.92
C ILE A 304 0.16 -1.19 -13.32
N ALA A 305 1.20 -1.14 -14.16
CA ALA A 305 2.53 -0.77 -13.71
C ALA A 305 3.19 0.25 -14.64
N SER A 306 4.14 1.01 -14.10
CA SER A 306 5.09 1.78 -14.91
C SER A 306 6.50 1.70 -14.36
N GLY A 307 7.46 1.53 -15.26
CA GLY A 307 8.88 1.51 -14.92
C GLY A 307 9.22 0.47 -13.86
N SER A 308 9.91 0.88 -12.79
CA SER A 308 10.29 0.00 -11.69
C SER A 308 9.10 -0.51 -10.85
N GLY A 309 7.90 0.09 -10.98
CA GLY A 309 6.68 -0.45 -10.38
C GLY A 309 6.32 -1.86 -10.88
N LEU A 310 6.93 -2.31 -11.98
CA LEU A 310 6.83 -3.69 -12.44
C LEU A 310 7.29 -4.70 -11.37
N ALA A 311 8.21 -4.33 -10.47
CA ALA A 311 8.66 -5.19 -9.37
C ALA A 311 7.49 -5.65 -8.49
N GLY A 312 6.66 -4.73 -8.02
CA GLY A 312 5.49 -5.06 -7.21
C GLY A 312 4.51 -5.99 -7.94
N ILE A 313 4.27 -5.72 -9.22
CA ILE A 313 3.37 -6.54 -10.05
C ILE A 313 3.91 -7.95 -10.26
N LEU A 314 5.19 -8.12 -10.57
CA LEU A 314 5.82 -9.44 -10.71
C LEU A 314 5.76 -10.21 -9.39
N GLY A 315 6.02 -9.55 -8.27
CA GLY A 315 5.89 -10.15 -6.95
C GLY A 315 4.46 -10.61 -6.64
N ILE A 316 3.45 -9.83 -7.00
CA ILE A 316 2.04 -10.23 -6.88
C ILE A 316 1.75 -11.46 -7.75
N LEU A 317 2.11 -11.42 -9.04
CA LEU A 317 1.90 -12.53 -9.96
C LEU A 317 2.57 -13.82 -9.48
N THR A 318 3.83 -13.75 -9.06
CA THR A 318 4.58 -14.92 -8.58
C THR A 318 3.90 -15.56 -7.36
N ARG A 319 3.48 -14.75 -6.40
CA ARG A 319 2.80 -15.24 -5.20
C ARG A 319 1.37 -15.76 -5.50
N MET A 320 0.66 -15.10 -6.44
CA MET A 320 -0.66 -15.57 -6.89
C MET A 320 -0.55 -16.90 -7.59
N GLU A 321 0.40 -17.08 -8.52
CA GLU A 321 0.62 -18.34 -9.22
C GLU A 321 1.02 -19.48 -8.27
N ALA A 322 1.85 -19.18 -7.26
CA ALA A 322 2.21 -20.17 -6.24
C ALA A 322 0.99 -20.60 -5.40
N ARG A 323 0.06 -19.69 -5.13
CA ARG A 323 -1.12 -19.94 -4.29
C ARG A 323 -2.33 -20.42 -5.08
N TYR A 324 -2.57 -19.86 -6.27
CA TYR A 324 -3.73 -20.06 -7.11
C TYR A 324 -3.33 -20.08 -8.60
N PRO A 325 -2.78 -21.17 -9.14
CA PRO A 325 -2.35 -21.23 -10.53
C PRO A 325 -3.47 -20.82 -11.49
N ALA A 326 -3.22 -19.82 -12.34
CA ALA A 326 -4.25 -19.17 -13.16
C ALA A 326 -4.98 -20.17 -14.06
N ARG A 327 -4.22 -21.05 -14.73
CA ARG A 327 -4.80 -22.09 -15.60
C ARG A 327 -5.70 -23.07 -14.86
N ALA A 328 -5.29 -23.49 -13.65
CA ALA A 328 -6.06 -24.45 -12.86
C ALA A 328 -7.38 -23.86 -12.34
N ASN A 329 -7.41 -22.56 -12.10
CA ASN A 329 -8.57 -21.84 -11.56
C ASN A 329 -9.37 -21.06 -12.61
N GLY A 330 -8.98 -21.10 -13.90
CA GLY A 330 -9.63 -20.35 -14.98
C GLY A 330 -9.51 -18.84 -14.82
N LEU A 331 -8.49 -18.36 -14.10
CA LEU A 331 -8.28 -16.94 -13.82
C LEU A 331 -7.80 -16.22 -15.08
N LYS A 332 -8.26 -14.99 -15.25
CA LYS A 332 -7.92 -14.14 -16.39
C LYS A 332 -7.18 -12.91 -15.88
N HIS A 333 -5.85 -12.98 -15.83
CA HIS A 333 -5.02 -11.84 -15.42
C HIS A 333 -4.72 -10.91 -16.59
N TRP A 334 -4.80 -9.62 -16.35
CA TRP A 334 -4.54 -8.56 -17.32
C TRP A 334 -3.46 -7.62 -16.82
N LEU A 335 -2.36 -7.49 -17.56
CA LEU A 335 -1.28 -6.55 -17.27
C LEU A 335 -1.27 -5.42 -18.29
N ILE A 336 -1.33 -4.18 -17.79
CA ILE A 336 -1.05 -2.95 -18.54
C ILE A 336 0.28 -2.41 -18.04
N TYR A 337 1.30 -2.39 -18.89
CA TYR A 337 2.63 -1.98 -18.50
C TYR A 337 3.12 -0.77 -19.31
N GLY A 338 3.39 0.34 -18.62
CA GLY A 338 3.82 1.60 -19.18
C GLY A 338 5.31 1.85 -19.04
N GLU A 339 5.96 2.24 -20.17
CA GLU A 339 7.35 2.66 -20.24
C GLU A 339 7.50 3.95 -21.03
N ARG A 340 8.76 4.44 -21.18
CA ARG A 340 9.00 5.69 -21.87
C ARG A 340 9.17 5.48 -23.37
N HIS A 341 10.12 4.65 -23.78
CA HIS A 341 10.54 4.53 -25.17
C HIS A 341 10.42 3.09 -25.69
N PRO A 342 9.77 2.88 -26.86
CA PRO A 342 9.52 1.53 -27.38
C PRO A 342 10.80 0.77 -27.78
N GLU A 343 11.90 1.47 -28.07
CA GLU A 343 13.16 0.85 -28.50
C GLU A 343 14.12 0.60 -27.33
N HIS A 344 14.10 1.46 -26.30
CA HIS A 344 15.08 1.46 -25.24
C HIS A 344 14.57 0.93 -23.90
N ASP A 345 13.25 0.98 -23.68
CA ASP A 345 12.64 0.66 -22.40
C ASP A 345 11.74 -0.59 -22.47
N ARG A 346 12.11 -1.60 -23.25
CA ARG A 346 11.38 -2.88 -23.32
C ARG A 346 11.83 -3.86 -22.26
N ILE A 347 11.87 -3.42 -21.01
CA ILE A 347 12.33 -4.27 -19.91
C ILE A 347 11.39 -5.46 -19.72
N TYR A 348 11.97 -6.62 -19.37
CA TYR A 348 11.25 -7.89 -19.17
C TYR A 348 10.33 -8.32 -20.32
N ALA A 349 10.56 -7.83 -21.57
CA ALA A 349 9.67 -8.11 -22.70
C ALA A 349 9.47 -9.61 -22.92
N SER A 350 10.55 -10.36 -23.04
CA SER A 350 10.49 -11.82 -23.25
C SER A 350 9.90 -12.57 -22.05
N CYS A 351 10.18 -12.14 -20.83
CA CYS A 351 9.62 -12.75 -19.62
C CYS A 351 8.09 -12.57 -19.57
N LEU A 352 7.59 -11.36 -19.83
CA LEU A 352 6.16 -11.09 -19.82
C LEU A 352 5.41 -11.79 -20.97
N GLU A 353 6.02 -11.87 -22.16
CA GLU A 353 5.46 -12.66 -23.26
C GLU A 353 5.40 -14.15 -22.92
N LYS A 354 6.45 -14.68 -22.28
CA LYS A 354 6.43 -16.04 -21.81
C LYS A 354 5.30 -16.30 -20.80
N GLN A 355 5.07 -15.39 -19.84
CA GLN A 355 3.95 -15.51 -18.91
C GLN A 355 2.60 -15.51 -19.65
N ARG A 356 2.47 -14.76 -20.75
CA ARG A 356 1.28 -14.78 -21.59
C ARG A 356 1.14 -16.11 -22.33
N GLU A 357 2.21 -16.63 -22.93
CA GLU A 357 2.23 -17.94 -23.62
C GLU A 357 1.94 -19.08 -22.64
N ASP A 358 2.49 -19.02 -21.43
CA ASP A 358 2.26 -19.99 -20.35
C ASP A 358 0.84 -19.86 -19.74
N GLY A 359 0.04 -18.84 -20.13
CA GLY A 359 -1.33 -18.62 -19.68
C GLY A 359 -1.47 -18.09 -18.27
N VAL A 360 -0.40 -17.56 -17.69
CA VAL A 360 -0.42 -16.79 -16.45
C VAL A 360 -1.09 -15.44 -16.72
N LEU A 361 -0.69 -14.74 -17.79
CA LEU A 361 -1.36 -13.54 -18.27
C LEU A 361 -2.29 -13.89 -19.44
N THR A 362 -3.56 -13.49 -19.34
CA THR A 362 -4.50 -13.58 -20.46
C THR A 362 -4.30 -12.43 -21.43
N TRP A 363 -4.05 -11.23 -20.90
CA TRP A 363 -3.82 -10.03 -21.71
C TRP A 363 -2.59 -9.28 -21.20
N LEU A 364 -1.81 -8.80 -22.17
CA LEU A 364 -0.63 -7.97 -21.95
C LEU A 364 -0.68 -6.78 -22.89
N ASP A 365 -0.95 -5.60 -22.36
CA ASP A 365 -0.91 -4.33 -23.09
C ASP A 365 0.32 -3.53 -22.67
N ARG A 366 1.11 -3.06 -23.64
CA ARG A 366 2.28 -2.22 -23.39
C ARG A 366 2.01 -0.83 -23.92
N THR A 367 2.42 0.19 -23.16
CA THR A 367 2.29 1.60 -23.56
C THR A 367 3.62 2.31 -23.44
N TYR A 368 3.83 3.29 -24.32
CA TYR A 368 5.07 4.05 -24.38
C TYR A 368 4.77 5.55 -24.44
N SER A 369 5.16 6.27 -23.38
CA SER A 369 4.89 7.71 -23.27
C SER A 369 5.66 8.57 -24.27
N GLN A 370 6.73 8.04 -24.85
CA GLN A 370 7.52 8.65 -25.93
C GLN A 370 7.42 7.86 -27.25
N GLY A 371 6.37 7.04 -27.37
CA GLY A 371 6.00 6.42 -28.64
C GLY A 371 5.35 7.40 -29.61
N THR A 372 5.11 6.95 -30.84
CA THR A 372 4.41 7.74 -31.87
C THR A 372 3.18 6.97 -32.35
N PRO A 373 1.97 7.33 -31.90
CA PRO A 373 1.63 8.38 -30.94
C PRO A 373 1.98 7.99 -29.47
N PRO A 374 2.12 8.96 -28.54
CA PRO A 374 2.29 8.68 -27.12
C PRO A 374 1.09 7.93 -26.53
N GLN A 375 1.37 6.87 -25.79
CA GLN A 375 0.35 6.06 -25.11
C GLN A 375 0.67 5.91 -23.64
N TYR A 376 -0.39 5.89 -22.82
CA TYR A 376 -0.36 5.72 -21.37
C TYR A 376 -1.36 4.65 -20.93
N ALA A 377 -1.22 4.13 -19.73
CA ALA A 377 -2.11 3.10 -19.19
C ALA A 377 -3.60 3.52 -19.23
N GLN A 378 -3.90 4.79 -18.96
CA GLN A 378 -5.27 5.32 -19.01
C GLN A 378 -5.91 5.19 -20.41
N HIS A 379 -5.14 5.34 -21.49
CA HIS A 379 -5.67 5.18 -22.85
C HIS A 379 -6.08 3.72 -23.13
N ILE A 380 -5.36 2.76 -22.55
CA ILE A 380 -5.74 1.34 -22.65
C ILE A 380 -7.01 1.07 -21.83
N LEU A 381 -7.13 1.64 -20.64
CA LEU A 381 -8.34 1.48 -19.81
C LEU A 381 -9.58 2.03 -20.54
N GLU A 382 -9.45 3.19 -21.21
CA GLU A 382 -10.51 3.78 -22.02
C GLU A 382 -10.86 2.91 -23.22
N ALA A 383 -9.85 2.49 -24.00
CA ALA A 383 -10.04 1.68 -25.20
C ALA A 383 -10.59 0.27 -24.88
N GLN A 384 -10.34 -0.25 -23.68
CA GLN A 384 -10.72 -1.57 -23.24
C GLN A 384 -11.73 -1.52 -22.07
N GLN A 385 -12.60 -0.50 -22.06
CA GLN A 385 -13.57 -0.28 -20.97
C GLN A 385 -14.47 -1.49 -20.75
N GLU A 386 -14.95 -2.17 -21.79
CA GLU A 386 -15.77 -3.37 -21.66
C GLU A 386 -15.03 -4.50 -20.95
N ARG A 387 -13.74 -4.71 -21.26
CA ARG A 387 -12.89 -5.68 -20.57
C ARG A 387 -12.73 -5.31 -19.09
N LEU A 388 -12.45 -4.03 -18.80
CA LEU A 388 -12.35 -3.53 -17.42
C LEU A 388 -13.62 -3.86 -16.63
N LEU A 389 -14.78 -3.52 -17.15
CA LEU A 389 -16.06 -3.74 -16.49
C LEU A 389 -16.34 -5.25 -16.29
N SER A 390 -16.16 -6.05 -17.33
CA SER A 390 -16.35 -7.52 -17.26
C SER A 390 -15.44 -8.19 -16.23
N GLN A 391 -14.17 -7.76 -16.15
CA GLN A 391 -13.22 -8.25 -15.14
C GLN A 391 -13.64 -7.87 -13.73
N LEU A 392 -14.08 -6.62 -13.51
CA LEU A 392 -14.56 -6.16 -12.21
C LEU A 392 -15.85 -6.88 -11.76
N GLU A 393 -16.76 -7.17 -12.70
CA GLU A 393 -17.95 -7.99 -12.46
C GLU A 393 -17.58 -9.43 -12.10
N ALA A 394 -16.55 -9.99 -12.72
CA ALA A 394 -15.98 -11.30 -12.36
C ALA A 394 -15.22 -11.29 -11.02
N GLY A 395 -15.22 -10.17 -10.29
CA GLY A 395 -14.61 -10.06 -8.98
C GLY A 395 -13.13 -9.72 -9.00
N ALA A 396 -12.59 -9.21 -10.11
CA ALA A 396 -11.17 -8.87 -10.22
C ALA A 396 -10.69 -7.91 -9.13
N VAL A 397 -9.43 -8.08 -8.75
CA VAL A 397 -8.67 -7.15 -7.89
C VAL A 397 -7.73 -6.34 -8.76
N LEU A 398 -7.68 -5.03 -8.51
CA LEU A 398 -6.93 -4.06 -9.29
C LEU A 398 -5.73 -3.56 -8.47
N TYR A 399 -4.53 -3.67 -9.03
CA TYR A 399 -3.28 -3.18 -8.44
C TYR A 399 -2.63 -2.16 -9.36
N ILE A 400 -2.23 -1.02 -8.79
CA ILE A 400 -1.55 0.06 -9.49
C ILE A 400 -0.22 0.30 -8.81
N CYS A 401 0.90 0.05 -9.54
CA CYS A 401 2.26 0.15 -9.02
C CYS A 401 3.11 1.10 -9.85
N GLY A 402 3.78 2.07 -9.21
CA GLY A 402 4.70 2.99 -9.88
C GLY A 402 4.72 4.40 -9.28
N SER A 403 5.21 5.39 -10.03
CA SER A 403 5.29 6.77 -9.55
C SER A 403 3.90 7.39 -9.35
N ALA A 404 3.66 7.96 -8.17
CA ALA A 404 2.40 8.63 -7.82
C ALA A 404 2.03 9.72 -8.84
N ASP A 405 3.00 10.56 -9.22
CA ASP A 405 2.79 11.69 -10.14
C ASP A 405 2.52 11.26 -11.59
N LYS A 406 3.00 10.08 -11.99
CA LYS A 406 2.97 9.66 -13.40
C LYS A 406 1.82 8.70 -13.70
N ILE A 407 1.78 7.56 -12.99
CA ILE A 407 0.75 6.56 -13.26
C ILE A 407 -0.40 6.65 -12.26
N GLY A 408 -0.13 7.07 -11.01
CA GLY A 408 -1.13 7.09 -9.94
C GLY A 408 -2.28 8.04 -10.25
N ALA A 409 -2.00 9.33 -10.45
CA ALA A 409 -3.02 10.36 -10.67
C ALA A 409 -3.83 10.11 -11.96
N GLY A 410 -3.16 9.96 -13.11
CA GLY A 410 -3.86 9.80 -14.39
C GLY A 410 -4.70 8.53 -14.48
N THR A 411 -4.22 7.42 -13.92
CA THR A 411 -4.97 6.16 -13.87
C THR A 411 -6.19 6.28 -12.96
N MET A 412 -6.05 6.91 -11.78
CA MET A 412 -7.17 7.10 -10.86
C MET A 412 -8.25 8.01 -11.42
N ASP A 413 -7.87 9.11 -12.04
CA ASP A 413 -8.84 10.03 -12.65
C ASP A 413 -9.63 9.31 -13.75
N THR A 414 -8.95 8.47 -14.53
CA THR A 414 -9.61 7.66 -15.57
C THR A 414 -10.53 6.61 -14.93
N LEU A 415 -10.11 5.89 -13.91
CA LEU A 415 -10.97 4.94 -13.20
C LEU A 415 -12.20 5.62 -12.59
N ARG A 416 -12.04 6.77 -11.94
CA ARG A 416 -13.17 7.56 -11.41
C ARG A 416 -14.14 8.00 -12.51
N ARG A 417 -13.63 8.38 -13.67
CA ARG A 417 -14.46 8.76 -14.81
C ARG A 417 -15.21 7.58 -15.41
N LEU A 418 -14.56 6.41 -15.56
CA LEU A 418 -15.14 5.20 -16.16
C LEU A 418 -16.10 4.46 -15.21
N LEU A 419 -15.77 4.39 -13.92
CA LEU A 419 -16.49 3.58 -12.93
C LEU A 419 -17.38 4.42 -12.00
N GLY A 420 -17.12 5.71 -11.90
CA GLY A 420 -17.69 6.61 -10.92
C GLY A 420 -16.97 6.54 -9.54
N GLU A 421 -16.96 7.66 -8.83
CA GLU A 421 -16.27 7.80 -7.54
C GLU A 421 -16.77 6.79 -6.50
N LYS A 422 -18.11 6.60 -6.42
CA LYS A 422 -18.72 5.63 -5.49
C LYS A 422 -18.25 4.19 -5.72
N THR A 423 -18.02 3.80 -6.98
CA THR A 423 -17.52 2.45 -7.31
C THR A 423 -16.07 2.30 -6.91
N CYS A 424 -15.22 3.29 -7.19
CA CYS A 424 -13.82 3.29 -6.77
C CYS A 424 -13.70 3.22 -5.24
N ASP A 425 -14.48 4.02 -4.50
CA ASP A 425 -14.53 3.98 -3.04
C ASP A 425 -14.98 2.60 -2.52
N ARG A 426 -15.98 1.98 -3.16
CA ARG A 426 -16.42 0.63 -2.82
C ARG A 426 -15.34 -0.41 -3.06
N LEU A 427 -14.68 -0.39 -4.21
CA LEU A 427 -13.57 -1.32 -4.53
C LEU A 427 -12.43 -1.18 -3.53
N THR A 428 -12.07 0.04 -3.14
CA THR A 428 -11.05 0.29 -2.11
C THR A 428 -11.47 -0.30 -0.75
N LYS A 429 -12.72 -0.09 -0.33
CA LYS A 429 -13.26 -0.67 0.92
C LYS A 429 -13.33 -2.20 0.91
N GLU A 430 -13.63 -2.79 -0.25
CA GLU A 430 -13.65 -4.24 -0.45
C GLU A 430 -12.23 -4.85 -0.55
N GLY A 431 -11.16 -4.04 -0.47
CA GLY A 431 -9.78 -4.49 -0.70
C GLY A 431 -9.57 -5.00 -2.14
N ARG A 432 -10.23 -4.38 -3.11
CA ARG A 432 -10.17 -4.73 -4.53
C ARG A 432 -9.53 -3.66 -5.41
N LEU A 433 -9.09 -2.57 -4.82
CA LEU A 433 -8.33 -1.50 -5.48
C LEU A 433 -7.17 -1.11 -4.57
N HIS A 434 -5.96 -1.38 -5.03
CA HIS A 434 -4.73 -1.18 -4.29
C HIS A 434 -3.77 -0.26 -5.05
N PHE A 435 -3.04 0.54 -4.29
CA PHE A 435 -2.00 1.45 -4.77
C PHE A 435 -0.68 1.17 -4.06
N ASP A 436 0.36 0.92 -4.84
CA ASP A 436 1.75 0.88 -4.41
C ASP A 436 2.52 1.95 -5.21
N THR A 437 2.33 3.21 -4.80
CA THR A 437 2.93 4.35 -5.50
C THR A 437 4.03 5.00 -4.65
N PHE A 438 5.12 5.40 -5.31
CA PHE A 438 6.34 5.95 -4.69
C PHE A 438 6.91 7.13 -5.47
#